data_b15169841af899074f135838051e7d67
#
_entry.id   b15169841af899074f135838051e7d67
#
_cell.length_a   1.000
_cell.length_b   1.000
_cell.length_c   1.000
_cell.angle_alpha   90.00
_cell.angle_beta   90.00
_cell.angle_gamma   90.00
#
_symmetry.space_group_name_H-M   'P 1'
#
loop_
_entity.id
_entity.type
_entity.pdbx_description
1 polymer ?
#
loop_
_entity_poly.entity_id
_entity_poly.type
_entity_poly.pdbx_seq_one_letter_code
_entity_poly.pdbx_strand_id
1 'polypeptide(L)'
;MTEKIKNKNQKIITYSDSGVNIDEGNKLVSQISSITKSTSINGTTAEIGGFGGLFDLKKSGFKDPILVSSTDGVGTKLQLAIETKSYFNIGIDLVAMCANDVLAQGALPLFFMDYYATGRLNRKIALEVIKGIAEGCKQS
;
A
#
# COMPACT_ATOMS: atom_id res chain seq x y z
N MET A 1 -41.14 -20.18 -30.49
CA MET A 1 -40.92 -18.73 -30.69
C MET A 1 -40.75 -18.10 -29.33
N THR A 2 -39.51 -17.86 -28.89
CA THR A 2 -39.18 -17.22 -27.63
C THR A 2 -38.79 -15.79 -27.93
N GLU A 3 -39.65 -14.85 -27.58
CA GLU A 3 -39.40 -13.43 -27.70
C GLU A 3 -38.20 -13.03 -26.79
N LYS A 4 -37.14 -12.57 -27.42
CA LYS A 4 -36.04 -11.88 -26.69
C LYS A 4 -36.55 -10.51 -26.27
N ILE A 5 -36.88 -10.36 -25.00
CA ILE A 5 -37.08 -9.07 -24.36
C ILE A 5 -35.74 -8.34 -24.38
N LYS A 6 -35.55 -7.43 -25.32
CA LYS A 6 -34.44 -6.46 -25.34
C LYS A 6 -34.69 -5.42 -24.27
N ASN A 7 -33.99 -5.55 -23.14
CA ASN A 7 -33.95 -4.50 -22.13
C ASN A 7 -33.10 -3.32 -22.68
N LYS A 8 -33.76 -2.29 -23.20
CA LYS A 8 -33.15 -1.16 -23.94
C LYS A 8 -32.50 -0.08 -23.08
N ASN A 9 -32.33 -0.28 -21.76
CA ASN A 9 -31.82 0.75 -20.83
C ASN A 9 -30.79 0.27 -19.81
N GLN A 10 -29.96 -0.71 -20.13
CA GLN A 10 -28.77 -0.95 -19.30
C GLN A 10 -27.70 0.06 -19.71
N LYS A 11 -27.50 1.11 -18.89
CA LYS A 11 -26.35 2.00 -18.98
C LYS A 11 -25.10 1.13 -18.78
N ILE A 12 -24.25 1.04 -19.81
CA ILE A 12 -22.97 0.36 -19.70
C ILE A 12 -22.14 1.15 -18.69
N ILE A 13 -21.88 0.54 -17.53
CA ILE A 13 -21.01 1.11 -16.51
C ILE A 13 -19.57 0.78 -16.88
N THR A 14 -18.74 1.79 -17.05
CA THR A 14 -17.31 1.63 -17.33
C THR A 14 -16.50 1.65 -16.05
N TYR A 15 -15.24 1.22 -16.10
CA TYR A 15 -14.30 1.37 -14.99
C TYR A 15 -14.16 2.83 -14.55
N SER A 16 -14.16 3.75 -15.51
CA SER A 16 -14.10 5.19 -15.24
C SER A 16 -15.32 5.70 -14.45
N ASP A 17 -16.53 5.20 -14.77
CA ASP A 17 -17.75 5.53 -14.03
C ASP A 17 -17.68 5.04 -12.56
N SER A 18 -16.95 3.96 -12.32
CA SER A 18 -16.71 3.39 -10.99
C SER A 18 -15.54 4.04 -10.25
N GLY A 19 -14.94 5.10 -10.79
CA GLY A 19 -13.82 5.81 -10.16
C GLY A 19 -12.44 5.20 -10.43
N VAL A 20 -12.37 4.13 -11.23
CA VAL A 20 -11.11 3.46 -11.60
C VAL A 20 -10.50 4.11 -12.83
N ASN A 21 -9.29 4.63 -12.68
CA ASN A 21 -8.49 5.17 -13.78
C ASN A 21 -7.13 4.46 -13.85
N ILE A 22 -6.99 3.58 -14.84
CA ILE A 22 -5.79 2.75 -15.02
C ILE A 22 -4.56 3.61 -15.31
N ASP A 23 -4.69 4.67 -16.13
CA ASP A 23 -3.58 5.53 -16.49
C ASP A 23 -3.05 6.31 -15.28
N GLU A 24 -3.94 6.79 -14.43
CA GLU A 24 -3.54 7.46 -13.18
C GLU A 24 -2.88 6.48 -12.21
N GLY A 25 -3.32 5.24 -12.15
CA GLY A 25 -2.67 4.15 -11.41
C GLY A 25 -1.25 3.90 -11.90
N ASN A 26 -1.07 3.74 -13.21
CA ASN A 26 0.25 3.51 -13.83
C ASN A 26 1.22 4.68 -13.60
N LYS A 27 0.72 5.91 -13.68
CA LYS A 27 1.50 7.11 -13.36
C LYS A 27 1.94 7.13 -11.88
N LEU A 28 1.06 6.74 -10.96
CA LEU A 28 1.41 6.63 -9.55
C LEU A 28 2.50 5.59 -9.35
N VAL A 29 2.35 4.38 -9.90
CA VAL A 29 3.36 3.30 -9.81
C VAL A 29 4.72 3.77 -10.30
N SER A 30 4.78 4.48 -11.43
CA SER A 30 6.02 5.06 -11.94
C SER A 30 6.67 6.05 -10.96
N GLN A 31 5.86 6.90 -10.30
CA GLN A 31 6.34 7.91 -9.36
C GLN A 31 6.85 7.31 -8.04
N ILE A 32 6.21 6.24 -7.55
CA ILE A 32 6.60 5.62 -6.27
C ILE A 32 7.79 4.67 -6.39
N SER A 33 8.17 4.25 -7.59
CA SER A 33 9.25 3.29 -7.81
C SER A 33 10.58 3.70 -7.14
N SER A 34 10.97 4.98 -7.25
CA SER A 34 12.18 5.48 -6.60
C SER A 34 12.05 5.56 -5.07
N ILE A 35 10.86 5.87 -4.58
CA ILE A 35 10.56 5.97 -3.14
C ILE A 35 10.70 4.59 -2.50
N THR A 36 10.06 3.58 -3.06
CA THR A 36 10.12 2.21 -2.53
C THR A 36 11.51 1.60 -2.65
N LYS A 37 12.26 1.88 -3.74
CA LYS A 37 13.67 1.47 -3.84
C LYS A 37 14.53 2.07 -2.73
N SER A 38 14.20 3.25 -2.22
CA SER A 38 14.94 3.89 -1.13
C SER A 38 14.78 3.22 0.23
N THR A 39 13.82 2.30 0.38
CA THR A 39 13.59 1.50 1.60
C THR A 39 14.14 0.07 1.48
N SER A 40 14.78 -0.27 0.36
CA SER A 40 15.30 -1.62 0.14
C SER A 40 16.41 -1.96 1.11
N ILE A 41 16.31 -3.15 1.70
CA ILE A 41 17.34 -3.75 2.58
C ILE A 41 17.83 -5.07 1.99
N ASN A 42 18.81 -5.68 2.63
CA ASN A 42 19.32 -6.99 2.22
C ASN A 42 18.21 -8.05 2.32
N GLY A 43 17.88 -8.69 1.23
CA GLY A 43 16.74 -9.62 1.11
C GLY A 43 15.59 -9.09 0.26
N THR A 44 15.49 -7.78 0.07
CA THR A 44 14.49 -7.20 -0.84
C THR A 44 14.81 -7.57 -2.27
N THR A 45 13.89 -8.25 -2.96
CA THR A 45 14.07 -8.68 -4.36
C THR A 45 12.92 -8.24 -5.26
N ALA A 46 11.89 -7.62 -4.70
CA ALA A 46 10.70 -7.23 -5.45
C ALA A 46 10.89 -5.91 -6.20
N GLU A 47 10.46 -5.91 -7.46
CA GLU A 47 10.20 -4.69 -8.21
C GLU A 47 8.71 -4.34 -8.11
N ILE A 48 8.40 -3.03 -8.09
CA ILE A 48 7.02 -2.56 -8.10
C ILE A 48 6.37 -2.92 -9.43
N GLY A 49 5.10 -3.36 -9.36
CA GLY A 49 4.27 -3.73 -10.51
C GLY A 49 4.08 -5.24 -10.68
N GLY A 50 4.71 -6.06 -9.83
CA GLY A 50 4.43 -7.49 -9.73
C GLY A 50 3.15 -7.79 -8.93
N PHE A 51 2.75 -9.05 -8.89
CA PHE A 51 1.56 -9.51 -8.15
C PHE A 51 1.82 -9.78 -6.66
N GLY A 52 3.05 -9.61 -6.18
CA GLY A 52 3.43 -9.82 -4.78
C GLY A 52 4.80 -9.28 -4.44
N GLY A 53 5.05 -9.00 -3.17
CA GLY A 53 6.37 -8.68 -2.65
C GLY A 53 7.20 -9.96 -2.45
N LEU A 54 8.46 -9.91 -2.85
CA LEU A 54 9.42 -11.00 -2.63
C LEU A 54 10.48 -10.54 -1.64
N PHE A 55 10.70 -11.35 -0.61
CA PHE A 55 11.74 -11.12 0.37
C PHE A 55 12.53 -12.42 0.62
N ASP A 56 13.83 -12.38 0.41
CA ASP A 56 14.71 -13.53 0.61
C ASP A 56 15.22 -13.57 2.05
N LEU A 57 14.56 -14.37 2.89
CA LEU A 57 14.90 -14.54 4.29
C LEU A 57 16.34 -15.06 4.50
N LYS A 58 16.91 -15.82 3.57
CA LYS A 58 18.31 -16.29 3.68
C LYS A 58 19.31 -15.14 3.69
N LYS A 59 18.98 -14.03 3.05
CA LYS A 59 19.82 -12.83 3.01
C LYS A 59 19.67 -11.94 4.24
N SER A 60 18.69 -12.18 5.10
CA SER A 60 18.48 -11.41 6.34
C SER A 60 19.47 -11.76 7.46
N GLY A 61 20.24 -12.82 7.30
CA GLY A 61 21.25 -13.22 8.26
C GLY A 61 20.73 -14.07 9.44
N PHE A 62 19.44 -14.35 9.52
CA PHE A 62 18.88 -15.22 10.55
C PHE A 62 19.09 -16.70 10.21
N LYS A 63 19.40 -17.46 11.25
CA LYS A 63 19.50 -18.91 11.16
C LYS A 63 18.18 -19.52 11.65
N ASP A 64 17.47 -20.21 10.74
CA ASP A 64 16.20 -20.89 11.04
C ASP A 64 15.13 -19.95 11.66
N PRO A 65 14.77 -18.85 10.97
CA PRO A 65 13.89 -17.83 11.53
C PRO A 65 12.43 -18.29 11.56
N ILE A 66 11.69 -17.81 12.57
CA ILE A 66 10.23 -17.83 12.60
C ILE A 66 9.75 -16.48 12.04
N LEU A 67 8.86 -16.52 11.06
CA LEU A 67 8.25 -15.33 10.50
C LEU A 67 7.08 -14.88 11.38
N VAL A 68 7.14 -13.64 11.85
CA VAL A 68 6.03 -12.96 12.51
C VAL A 68 5.42 -11.97 11.51
N SER A 69 4.10 -11.95 11.38
CA SER A 69 3.39 -10.98 10.54
C SER A 69 2.30 -10.29 11.35
N SER A 70 2.17 -8.99 11.15
CA SER A 70 1.11 -8.16 11.71
C SER A 70 0.48 -7.32 10.61
N THR A 71 -0.79 -7.00 10.78
CA THR A 71 -1.51 -6.05 9.93
C THR A 71 -2.36 -5.15 10.81
N ASP A 72 -2.26 -3.86 10.61
CA ASP A 72 -3.07 -2.89 11.32
C ASP A 72 -3.45 -1.73 10.40
N GLY A 73 -4.41 -0.93 10.80
CA GLY A 73 -4.84 0.28 10.10
C GLY A 73 -4.75 1.50 11.02
N VAL A 74 -4.66 2.68 10.43
CA VAL A 74 -4.51 3.93 11.20
C VAL A 74 -5.76 4.32 12.00
N GLY A 75 -6.88 3.60 11.85
CA GLY A 75 -8.10 3.83 12.60
C GLY A 75 -8.69 5.22 12.38
N THR A 76 -9.22 5.82 13.44
CA THR A 76 -9.89 7.14 13.40
C THR A 76 -8.94 8.29 13.07
N LYS A 77 -7.62 8.12 13.20
CA LYS A 77 -6.62 9.12 12.79
C LYS A 77 -6.73 9.48 11.29
N LEU A 78 -7.25 8.57 10.47
CA LEU A 78 -7.50 8.84 9.06
C LEU A 78 -8.45 10.03 8.85
N GLN A 79 -9.50 10.13 9.67
CA GLN A 79 -10.44 11.26 9.61
C GLN A 79 -9.71 12.58 9.90
N LEU A 80 -8.87 12.60 10.93
CA LEU A 80 -8.06 13.76 11.27
C LEU A 80 -7.09 14.14 10.15
N ALA A 81 -6.42 13.16 9.53
CA ALA A 81 -5.53 13.41 8.39
C ALA A 81 -6.28 14.03 7.19
N ILE A 82 -7.51 13.60 6.94
CA ILE A 82 -8.37 14.15 5.88
C ILE A 82 -8.77 15.60 6.21
N GLU A 83 -9.23 15.87 7.42
CA GLU A 83 -9.68 17.20 7.85
C GLU A 83 -8.55 18.23 7.87
N THR A 84 -7.37 17.83 8.34
CA THR A 84 -6.18 18.70 8.41
C THR A 84 -5.37 18.72 7.11
N LYS A 85 -5.68 17.85 6.13
CA LYS A 85 -4.93 17.64 4.90
C LYS A 85 -3.45 17.29 5.15
N SER A 86 -3.16 16.57 6.24
CA SER A 86 -1.82 16.14 6.65
C SER A 86 -1.64 14.66 6.33
N TYR A 87 -1.18 14.36 5.11
CA TYR A 87 -1.15 12.97 4.60
C TYR A 87 0.19 12.27 4.79
N PHE A 88 1.28 13.01 4.94
CA PHE A 88 2.60 12.41 5.13
C PHE A 88 2.72 11.67 6.48
N ASN A 89 2.31 12.31 7.56
CA ASN A 89 2.43 11.75 8.91
C ASN A 89 1.58 10.49 9.11
N ILE A 90 0.42 10.39 8.45
CA ILE A 90 -0.41 9.20 8.57
C ILE A 90 0.27 7.95 7.98
N GLY A 91 1.14 8.14 6.98
CA GLY A 91 1.97 7.06 6.43
C GLY A 91 3.01 6.55 7.43
N ILE A 92 3.66 7.44 8.19
CA ILE A 92 4.57 7.07 9.28
C ILE A 92 3.81 6.31 10.36
N ASP A 93 2.67 6.82 10.78
CA ASP A 93 1.82 6.19 11.80
C ASP A 93 1.41 4.77 11.41
N LEU A 94 1.06 4.54 10.15
CA LEU A 94 0.68 3.23 9.65
C LEU A 94 1.80 2.20 9.84
N VAL A 95 3.02 2.55 9.48
CA VAL A 95 4.18 1.67 9.66
C VAL A 95 4.46 1.47 11.14
N ALA A 96 4.43 2.53 11.94
CA ALA A 96 4.70 2.47 13.38
C ALA A 96 3.73 1.53 14.12
N MET A 97 2.45 1.53 13.77
CA MET A 97 1.46 0.63 14.38
C MET A 97 1.80 -0.83 14.09
N CYS A 98 2.06 -1.19 12.83
CA CYS A 98 2.43 -2.55 12.44
C CYS A 98 3.79 -2.97 13.02
N ALA A 99 4.78 -2.07 13.02
CA ALA A 99 6.10 -2.35 13.57
C ALA A 99 6.06 -2.59 15.08
N ASN A 100 5.26 -1.83 15.82
CA ASN A 100 5.07 -2.03 17.26
C ASN A 100 4.47 -3.39 17.59
N ASP A 101 3.52 -3.87 16.82
CA ASP A 101 2.94 -5.21 17.00
C ASP A 101 3.98 -6.32 16.77
N VAL A 102 4.82 -6.17 15.75
CA VAL A 102 5.93 -7.09 15.47
C VAL A 102 6.94 -7.07 16.61
N LEU A 103 7.33 -5.89 17.09
CA LEU A 103 8.25 -5.71 18.21
C LEU A 103 7.71 -6.30 19.53
N ALA A 104 6.39 -6.16 19.76
CA ALA A 104 5.75 -6.75 20.95
C ALA A 104 5.85 -8.29 20.97
N GLN A 105 6.03 -8.93 19.83
CA GLN A 105 6.32 -10.37 19.72
C GLN A 105 7.83 -10.70 19.80
N GLY A 106 8.68 -9.70 20.00
CA GLY A 106 10.14 -9.87 20.04
C GLY A 106 10.79 -10.08 18.67
N ALA A 107 10.10 -9.73 17.59
CA ALA A 107 10.58 -9.84 16.21
C ALA A 107 11.09 -8.50 15.68
N LEU A 108 11.94 -8.54 14.65
CA LEU A 108 12.44 -7.36 13.95
C LEU A 108 11.65 -7.12 12.67
N PRO A 109 11.24 -5.88 12.38
CA PRO A 109 10.65 -5.53 11.08
C PRO A 109 11.63 -5.79 9.93
N LEU A 110 11.19 -6.45 8.86
CA LEU A 110 12.01 -6.76 7.70
C LEU A 110 11.44 -6.19 6.41
N PHE A 111 10.13 -6.21 6.26
CA PHE A 111 9.45 -5.65 5.10
C PHE A 111 8.04 -5.22 5.48
N PHE A 112 7.53 -4.28 4.73
CA PHE A 112 6.18 -3.74 4.89
C PHE A 112 5.39 -3.93 3.58
N MET A 113 4.18 -4.44 3.70
CA MET A 113 3.24 -4.54 2.58
C MET A 113 2.07 -3.60 2.83
N ASP A 114 1.81 -2.73 1.88
CA ASP A 114 0.73 -1.75 1.95
C ASP A 114 -0.40 -2.08 0.97
N TYR A 115 -1.61 -1.76 1.38
CA TYR A 115 -2.79 -1.79 0.54
C TYR A 115 -3.49 -0.43 0.59
N TYR A 116 -3.34 0.35 -0.48
CA TYR A 116 -3.96 1.66 -0.58
C TYR A 116 -5.34 1.55 -1.26
N ALA A 117 -6.41 1.72 -0.48
CA ALA A 117 -7.80 1.71 -0.97
C ALA A 117 -8.38 3.13 -0.99
N THR A 118 -9.01 3.50 -2.10
CA THR A 118 -9.66 4.80 -2.25
C THR A 118 -10.81 4.72 -3.25
N GLY A 119 -11.88 5.48 -3.01
CA GLY A 119 -13.01 5.55 -3.94
C GLY A 119 -12.65 6.25 -5.27
N ARG A 120 -11.71 7.19 -5.24
CA ARG A 120 -11.15 7.84 -6.43
C ARG A 120 -9.70 8.21 -6.17
N LEU A 121 -8.79 7.77 -7.03
CA LEU A 121 -7.37 8.04 -6.87
C LEU A 121 -7.03 9.52 -7.03
N ASN A 122 -6.42 10.09 -5.99
CA ASN A 122 -5.73 11.37 -6.03
C ASN A 122 -4.23 11.12 -5.89
N ARG A 123 -3.48 11.25 -7.00
CA ARG A 123 -2.06 10.95 -7.02
C ARG A 123 -1.22 11.76 -6.04
N LYS A 124 -1.54 13.04 -5.83
CA LYS A 124 -0.80 13.91 -4.91
C LYS A 124 -0.93 13.40 -3.48
N ILE A 125 -2.16 13.09 -3.06
CA ILE A 125 -2.42 12.54 -1.72
C ILE A 125 -1.75 11.16 -1.56
N ALA A 126 -1.96 10.26 -2.51
CA ALA A 126 -1.36 8.93 -2.47
C ALA A 126 0.17 8.99 -2.39
N LEU A 127 0.80 9.89 -3.16
CA LEU A 127 2.24 10.08 -3.13
C LEU A 127 2.74 10.57 -1.78
N GLU A 128 2.01 11.46 -1.11
CA GLU A 128 2.35 11.94 0.23
C GLU A 128 2.24 10.85 1.29
N VAL A 129 1.18 10.06 1.25
CA VAL A 129 1.02 8.89 2.14
C VAL A 129 2.18 7.91 1.95
N ILE A 130 2.49 7.55 0.69
CA ILE A 130 3.55 6.58 0.38
C ILE A 130 4.95 7.11 0.78
N LYS A 131 5.20 8.40 0.66
CA LYS A 131 6.43 9.02 1.20
C LYS A 131 6.51 8.87 2.72
N GLY A 132 5.39 9.05 3.42
CA GLY A 132 5.31 8.83 4.85
C GLY A 132 5.55 7.38 5.24
N ILE A 133 4.97 6.43 4.49
CA ILE A 133 5.22 4.99 4.67
C ILE A 133 6.72 4.69 4.49
N ALA A 134 7.34 5.20 3.43
CA ALA A 134 8.76 5.00 3.20
C ALA A 134 9.64 5.58 4.32
N GLU A 135 9.25 6.73 4.86
CA GLU A 135 9.94 7.31 6.02
C GLU A 135 9.78 6.44 7.26
N GLY A 136 8.54 5.97 7.56
CA GLY A 136 8.29 5.04 8.64
C GLY A 136 9.11 3.75 8.52
N CYS A 137 9.20 3.17 7.31
CA CYS A 137 10.04 1.99 7.05
C CYS A 137 11.54 2.22 7.29
N LYS A 138 12.05 3.45 7.08
CA LYS A 138 13.46 3.78 7.36
C LYS A 138 13.74 3.96 8.83
N GLN A 139 12.72 4.31 9.61
CA GLN A 139 12.81 4.53 11.06
C GLN A 139 12.64 3.24 11.87
N SER A 140 12.03 2.21 11.28
CA SER A 140 11.78 0.92 11.93
C SER A 140 12.83 -0.12 11.58
#